data_bca03357b2dcc977b5f7e9906b755134
#
_entry.id   bca03357b2dcc977b5f7e9906b755134
#
_cell.length_a   1.000
_cell.length_b   1.000
_cell.length_c   1.000
_cell.angle_alpha   90.00
_cell.angle_beta   90.00
_cell.angle_gamma   90.00
#
_symmetry.space_group_name_H-M   'P 1'
#
loop_
_entity.id
_entity.type
_entity.pdbx_description
1 polymer ?
#
loop_
_entity_poly.entity_id
_entity_poly.type
_entity_poly.pdbx_seq_one_letter_code
_entity_poly.pdbx_strand_id
1 'polypeptide(L)'
;LHFLQPAGTSRGVYHERKVWYVEAHARYCGRTIYGIGECAPLPQLSCDDVPNYVEILAEACQLWEKSGQLPREFLQVYPSILMGFETAELSLRSCAQNGNPFQLSSTPFSYGENGIPINGLVWMGNAEEMLERMETKLSAGYRCVKIKIGAIDFAAELNLLQILRQKYSKAEVELRLD
;
A
#
# COMPACT_ATOMS: atom_id res chain seq x y z
N LEU A 1 -12.66 4.09 3.01
CA LEU A 1 -12.62 3.54 1.65
C LEU A 1 -13.55 2.34 1.54
N HIS A 2 -14.42 2.32 0.55
CA HIS A 2 -15.22 1.16 0.20
C HIS A 2 -14.58 0.46 -1.00
N PHE A 3 -14.39 -0.85 -0.90
CA PHE A 3 -13.80 -1.61 -2.00
C PHE A 3 -14.85 -1.88 -3.08
N LEU A 4 -14.45 -1.80 -4.35
CA LEU A 4 -15.32 -2.15 -5.49
C LEU A 4 -15.64 -3.65 -5.51
N GLN A 5 -14.74 -4.47 -4.99
CA GLN A 5 -14.90 -5.91 -4.78
C GLN A 5 -14.37 -6.27 -3.40
N PRO A 6 -14.93 -7.26 -2.71
CA PRO A 6 -14.42 -7.72 -1.43
C PRO A 6 -12.94 -8.12 -1.53
N ALA A 7 -12.14 -7.66 -0.58
CA ALA A 7 -10.70 -7.96 -0.52
C ALA A 7 -10.45 -9.10 0.47
N GLY A 8 -10.22 -10.31 -0.04
CA GLY A 8 -9.89 -11.48 0.76
C GLY A 8 -8.44 -11.45 1.27
N THR A 9 -8.23 -11.84 2.51
CA THR A 9 -6.92 -12.09 3.11
C THR A 9 -6.93 -13.43 3.82
N SER A 10 -5.78 -13.93 4.27
CA SER A 10 -5.69 -15.15 5.09
C SER A 10 -6.48 -15.07 6.42
N ARG A 11 -6.91 -13.88 6.84
CA ARG A 11 -7.61 -13.65 8.11
C ARG A 11 -9.04 -13.16 7.97
N GLY A 12 -9.52 -12.92 6.76
CA GLY A 12 -10.89 -12.47 6.54
C GLY A 12 -11.08 -11.69 5.24
N VAL A 13 -12.30 -11.24 5.04
CA VAL A 13 -12.71 -10.49 3.86
C VAL A 13 -13.07 -9.07 4.29
N TYR A 14 -12.46 -8.08 3.66
CA TYR A 14 -12.73 -6.67 3.89
C TYR A 14 -13.62 -6.10 2.79
N HIS A 15 -14.68 -5.38 3.20
CA HIS A 15 -15.55 -4.63 2.29
C HIS A 15 -15.25 -3.14 2.33
N GLU A 16 -14.67 -2.68 3.42
CA GLU A 16 -14.25 -1.30 3.63
C GLU A 16 -12.96 -1.23 4.44
N ARG A 17 -12.29 -0.08 4.38
CA ARG A 17 -11.12 0.22 5.20
C ARG A 17 -11.21 1.65 5.71
N LYS A 18 -11.01 1.85 7.01
CA LYS A 18 -10.82 3.18 7.58
C LYS A 18 -9.38 3.62 7.34
N VAL A 19 -9.22 4.86 6.97
CA VAL A 19 -7.92 5.53 6.83
C VAL A 19 -8.02 6.92 7.45
N TRP A 20 -6.91 7.40 7.99
CA TRP A 20 -6.79 8.75 8.52
C TRP A 20 -5.64 9.44 7.80
N TYR A 21 -5.80 10.72 7.56
CA TYR A 21 -4.74 11.53 6.98
C TYR A 21 -4.18 12.48 8.03
N VAL A 22 -2.85 12.54 8.10
CA VAL A 22 -2.11 13.54 8.87
C VAL A 22 -1.70 14.64 7.89
N GLU A 23 -2.15 15.86 8.12
CA GLU A 23 -1.76 17.01 7.35
C GLU A 23 -0.92 17.94 8.23
N ALA A 24 0.36 18.12 7.87
CA ALA A 24 1.31 18.98 8.58
C ALA A 24 1.47 20.31 7.83
N HIS A 25 1.39 21.43 8.56
CA HIS A 25 1.60 22.76 8.02
C HIS A 25 2.78 23.44 8.71
N ALA A 26 3.59 24.18 7.93
CA ALA A 26 4.69 24.96 8.48
C ALA A 26 4.89 26.27 7.70
N ARG A 27 5.58 27.23 8.31
CA ARG A 27 6.06 28.45 7.65
C ARG A 27 7.50 28.24 7.20
N TYR A 28 7.75 28.40 5.90
CA TYR A 28 9.09 28.27 5.32
C TYR A 28 9.34 29.39 4.30
N CYS A 29 10.39 30.18 4.50
CA CYS A 29 10.75 31.30 3.61
C CYS A 29 9.57 32.22 3.26
N GLY A 30 8.74 32.59 4.27
CA GLY A 30 7.61 33.50 4.11
C GLY A 30 6.33 32.88 3.52
N ARG A 31 6.35 31.65 3.07
CA ARG A 31 5.18 30.91 2.55
C ARG A 31 4.72 29.82 3.52
N THR A 32 3.45 29.47 3.44
CA THR A 32 2.94 28.25 4.11
C THR A 32 3.21 27.05 3.20
N ILE A 33 3.83 26.02 3.76
CA ILE A 33 4.03 24.72 3.11
C ILE A 33 3.20 23.67 3.84
N TYR A 34 2.89 22.58 3.16
CA TYR A 34 2.14 21.47 3.73
C TYR A 34 2.73 20.13 3.33
N GLY A 35 2.44 19.13 4.14
CA GLY A 35 2.76 17.73 3.87
C GLY A 35 1.62 16.85 4.33
N ILE A 36 1.45 15.70 3.67
CA ILE A 36 0.37 14.76 3.95
C ILE A 36 0.91 13.34 4.08
N GLY A 37 0.36 12.57 5.02
CA GLY A 37 0.62 11.15 5.18
C GLY A 37 -0.64 10.39 5.54
N GLU A 38 -0.67 9.10 5.23
CA GLU A 38 -1.81 8.22 5.45
C GLU A 38 -1.51 7.22 6.56
N CYS A 39 -2.40 7.18 7.56
CA CYS A 39 -2.41 6.18 8.62
C CYS A 39 -3.54 5.18 8.33
N ALA A 40 -3.17 3.94 7.98
CA ALA A 40 -4.10 3.00 7.39
C ALA A 40 -3.94 1.57 7.95
N PRO A 41 -4.32 1.33 9.21
CA PRO A 41 -4.30 -0.01 9.79
C PRO A 41 -5.29 -0.92 9.06
N LEU A 42 -4.99 -2.21 9.01
CA LEU A 42 -5.94 -3.24 8.59
C LEU A 42 -6.60 -3.83 9.82
N PRO A 43 -7.94 -3.83 9.91
CA PRO A 43 -8.66 -4.39 11.04
C PRO A 43 -8.25 -5.85 11.31
N GLN A 44 -7.98 -6.19 12.57
CA GLN A 44 -7.58 -7.52 13.04
C GLN A 44 -6.26 -8.07 12.45
N LEU A 45 -5.55 -7.28 11.64
CA LEU A 45 -4.29 -7.69 11.02
C LEU A 45 -3.11 -6.80 11.46
N SER A 46 -3.28 -5.48 11.47
CA SER A 46 -2.26 -4.56 11.95
C SER A 46 -2.08 -4.67 13.46
N CYS A 47 -0.85 -4.71 13.93
CA CYS A 47 -0.54 -4.82 15.37
C CYS A 47 -0.99 -3.60 16.17
N ASP A 48 -1.19 -2.48 15.51
CA ASP A 48 -1.68 -1.22 16.06
C ASP A 48 -3.16 -0.93 15.72
N ASP A 49 -3.93 -1.95 15.33
CA ASP A 49 -5.39 -1.87 15.26
C ASP A 49 -5.97 -1.95 16.66
N VAL A 50 -5.96 -0.82 17.37
CA VAL A 50 -6.36 -0.68 18.77
C VAL A 50 -7.60 0.20 18.91
N PRO A 51 -8.45 -0.03 19.97
CA PRO A 51 -9.69 0.72 20.14
C PRO A 51 -9.51 2.24 20.25
N ASN A 52 -8.40 2.67 20.86
CA ASN A 52 -8.04 4.08 21.07
C ASN A 52 -7.11 4.65 19.98
N TYR A 53 -7.20 4.16 18.76
CA TYR A 53 -6.35 4.56 17.65
C TYR A 53 -6.44 6.07 17.35
N VAL A 54 -7.64 6.63 17.43
CA VAL A 54 -7.87 8.08 17.13
C VAL A 54 -7.30 8.96 18.25
N GLU A 55 -7.38 8.52 19.50
CA GLU A 55 -6.80 9.22 20.63
C GLU A 55 -5.27 9.25 20.55
N ILE A 56 -4.64 8.14 20.14
CA ILE A 56 -3.20 8.07 19.90
C ILE A 56 -2.78 8.99 18.77
N LEU A 57 -3.55 9.03 17.67
CA LEU A 57 -3.33 9.98 16.58
C LEU A 57 -3.38 11.43 17.07
N ALA A 58 -4.40 11.79 17.86
CA ALA A 58 -4.57 13.13 18.39
C ALA A 58 -3.41 13.53 19.33
N GLU A 59 -2.99 12.60 20.20
CA GLU A 59 -1.84 12.81 21.10
C GLU A 59 -0.54 13.00 20.31
N ALA A 60 -0.30 12.19 19.28
CA ALA A 60 0.86 12.33 18.42
C ALA A 60 0.90 13.68 17.69
N CYS A 61 -0.25 14.17 17.21
CA CYS A 61 -0.34 15.51 16.62
C CYS A 61 0.04 16.60 17.62
N GLN A 62 -0.48 16.54 18.86
CA GLN A 62 -0.17 17.49 19.91
C GLN A 62 1.32 17.48 20.30
N LEU A 63 1.91 16.29 20.39
CA LEU A 63 3.34 16.14 20.69
C LEU A 63 4.21 16.74 19.58
N TRP A 64 3.86 16.51 18.31
CA TRP A 64 4.57 17.07 17.17
C TRP A 64 4.43 18.58 17.11
N GLU A 65 3.21 19.12 17.25
CA GLU A 65 2.96 20.56 17.26
C GLU A 65 3.73 21.26 18.38
N LYS A 66 3.74 20.71 19.60
CA LYS A 66 4.42 21.27 20.77
C LYS A 66 5.94 21.26 20.65
N SER A 67 6.53 20.18 20.13
CA SER A 67 8.00 20.02 20.08
C SER A 67 8.60 20.49 18.76
N GLY A 68 7.82 20.58 17.68
CA GLY A 68 8.32 20.74 16.32
C GLY A 68 9.06 19.51 15.78
N GLN A 69 9.06 18.40 16.52
CA GLN A 69 9.74 17.16 16.16
C GLN A 69 8.76 16.01 16.14
N LEU A 70 8.89 15.13 15.13
CA LEU A 70 8.06 13.94 15.01
C LEU A 70 8.28 13.02 16.23
N PRO A 71 7.19 12.62 16.96
CA PRO A 71 7.31 11.86 18.20
C PRO A 71 7.58 10.36 17.94
N ARG A 72 8.74 10.04 17.34
CA ARG A 72 9.10 8.67 16.92
C ARG A 72 9.12 7.68 18.06
N GLU A 73 9.66 8.07 19.21
CA GLU A 73 9.75 7.20 20.39
C GLU A 73 8.36 6.81 20.89
N PHE A 74 7.42 7.74 20.92
CA PHE A 74 6.02 7.49 21.26
C PHE A 74 5.35 6.58 20.23
N LEU A 75 5.62 6.78 18.93
CA LEU A 75 4.97 6.08 17.83
C LEU A 75 5.59 4.75 17.43
N GLN A 76 6.75 4.35 17.98
CA GLN A 76 7.46 3.13 17.58
C GLN A 76 6.64 1.83 17.70
N VAL A 77 5.63 1.81 18.57
CA VAL A 77 4.72 0.67 18.76
C VAL A 77 3.43 0.77 17.94
N TYR A 78 3.27 1.86 17.17
CA TYR A 78 2.13 2.14 16.31
C TYR A 78 2.58 2.35 14.85
N PRO A 79 3.00 1.29 14.14
CA PRO A 79 3.67 1.41 12.85
C PRO A 79 2.81 2.04 11.75
N SER A 80 1.50 1.84 11.73
CA SER A 80 0.64 2.48 10.73
C SER A 80 0.49 3.99 10.96
N ILE A 81 0.51 4.44 12.23
CA ILE A 81 0.52 5.85 12.60
C ILE A 81 1.89 6.45 12.29
N LEU A 82 2.96 5.79 12.73
CA LEU A 82 4.33 6.24 12.47
C LEU A 82 4.58 6.44 10.97
N MET A 83 4.17 5.50 10.13
CA MET A 83 4.29 5.62 8.67
C MET A 83 3.58 6.85 8.13
N GLY A 84 2.37 7.14 8.60
CA GLY A 84 1.63 8.34 8.19
C GLY A 84 2.37 9.63 8.61
N PHE A 85 2.86 9.69 9.83
CA PHE A 85 3.60 10.87 10.33
C PHE A 85 4.94 11.05 9.59
N GLU A 86 5.71 9.98 9.36
CA GLU A 86 6.97 10.04 8.60
C GLU A 86 6.73 10.45 7.15
N THR A 87 5.66 9.95 6.53
CA THR A 87 5.29 10.35 5.17
C THR A 87 4.87 11.82 5.13
N ALA A 88 4.11 12.31 6.12
CA ALA A 88 3.76 13.73 6.21
C ALA A 88 4.99 14.63 6.39
N GLU A 89 5.97 14.19 7.20
CA GLU A 89 7.24 14.92 7.36
C GLU A 89 8.05 14.97 6.05
N LEU A 90 8.17 13.84 5.34
CA LEU A 90 8.85 13.77 4.03
C LEU A 90 8.14 14.64 2.99
N SER A 91 6.81 14.59 2.96
CA SER A 91 5.96 15.40 2.10
C SER A 91 6.15 16.91 2.38
N LEU A 92 6.19 17.30 3.66
CA LEU A 92 6.45 18.67 4.08
C LEU A 92 7.84 19.16 3.62
N ARG A 93 8.87 18.35 3.80
CA ARG A 93 10.23 18.64 3.33
C ARG A 93 10.30 18.76 1.81
N SER A 94 9.61 17.90 1.07
CA SER A 94 9.52 17.98 -0.38
C SER A 94 8.85 19.26 -0.83
N CYS A 95 7.75 19.65 -0.19
CA CYS A 95 7.09 20.94 -0.44
C CYS A 95 8.02 22.14 -0.18
N ALA A 96 8.85 22.07 0.86
CA ALA A 96 9.83 23.12 1.17
C ALA A 96 10.91 23.23 0.09
N GLN A 97 11.44 22.10 -0.39
CA GLN A 97 12.58 22.05 -1.30
C GLN A 97 12.21 22.36 -2.76
N ASN A 98 11.14 21.75 -3.26
CA ASN A 98 10.77 21.82 -4.68
C ASN A 98 9.35 22.34 -4.96
N GLY A 99 8.59 22.70 -3.93
CA GLY A 99 7.24 23.23 -4.05
C GLY A 99 6.15 22.16 -4.25
N ASN A 100 6.52 20.88 -4.33
CA ASN A 100 5.58 19.77 -4.56
C ASN A 100 5.61 18.77 -3.40
N PRO A 101 4.55 18.66 -2.58
CA PRO A 101 4.50 17.73 -1.43
C PRO A 101 4.48 16.26 -1.83
N PHE A 102 4.19 15.93 -3.09
CA PHE A 102 4.08 14.56 -3.58
C PHE A 102 5.34 14.04 -4.27
N GLN A 103 6.34 14.87 -4.47
CA GLN A 103 7.60 14.49 -5.12
C GLN A 103 8.65 14.10 -4.07
N LEU A 104 8.46 12.97 -3.40
CA LEU A 104 9.28 12.52 -2.27
C LEU A 104 10.71 12.11 -2.65
N SER A 105 11.01 11.93 -3.94
CA SER A 105 12.33 11.56 -4.46
C SER A 105 12.63 12.28 -5.77
N SER A 106 13.91 12.40 -6.10
CA SER A 106 14.38 12.98 -7.37
C SER A 106 14.85 11.85 -8.29
N THR A 107 13.90 11.15 -8.91
CA THR A 107 14.15 10.04 -9.83
C THR A 107 13.38 10.24 -11.13
N PRO A 108 13.79 9.65 -12.27
CA PRO A 108 13.02 9.71 -13.51
C PRO A 108 11.58 9.22 -13.35
N PHE A 109 11.34 8.25 -12.43
CA PHE A 109 10.00 7.80 -12.10
C PHE A 109 9.17 8.89 -11.41
N SER A 110 9.73 9.59 -10.42
CA SER A 110 9.01 10.65 -9.70
C SER A 110 8.75 11.90 -10.56
N TYR A 111 9.49 12.08 -11.64
CA TYR A 111 9.24 13.10 -12.65
C TYR A 111 8.26 12.65 -13.75
N GLY A 112 7.82 11.39 -13.74
CA GLY A 112 6.96 10.83 -14.79
C GLY A 112 7.69 10.54 -16.11
N GLU A 113 9.01 10.54 -16.12
CA GLU A 113 9.84 10.30 -17.30
C GLU A 113 9.94 8.80 -17.62
N ASN A 114 9.96 7.96 -16.61
CA ASN A 114 10.06 6.50 -16.73
C ASN A 114 9.03 5.79 -15.87
N GLY A 115 8.50 4.65 -16.36
CA GLY A 115 7.68 3.74 -15.56
C GLY A 115 8.53 2.82 -14.68
N ILE A 116 7.89 2.23 -13.66
CA ILE A 116 8.46 1.13 -12.87
C ILE A 116 7.72 -0.15 -13.27
N PRO A 117 8.43 -1.24 -13.64
CA PRO A 117 7.80 -2.52 -13.89
C PRO A 117 7.07 -3.04 -12.65
N ILE A 118 5.81 -3.42 -12.82
CA ILE A 118 4.97 -4.01 -11.76
C ILE A 118 4.42 -5.36 -12.21
N ASN A 119 4.10 -6.22 -11.26
CA ASN A 119 3.37 -7.45 -11.55
C ASN A 119 1.87 -7.21 -11.65
N GLY A 120 1.20 -8.01 -12.47
CA GLY A 120 -0.24 -8.19 -12.39
C GLY A 120 -0.59 -9.00 -11.14
N LEU A 121 -1.58 -8.55 -10.35
CA LEU A 121 -2.05 -9.30 -9.18
C LEU A 121 -3.28 -10.10 -9.54
N VAL A 122 -3.23 -11.41 -9.26
CA VAL A 122 -4.40 -12.32 -9.26
C VAL A 122 -4.79 -12.56 -7.81
N TRP A 123 -5.91 -11.97 -7.43
CA TRP A 123 -6.46 -12.09 -6.09
C TRP A 123 -7.10 -13.45 -5.87
N MET A 124 -7.25 -13.85 -4.59
CA MET A 124 -7.91 -15.10 -4.19
C MET A 124 -9.32 -15.19 -4.79
N GLY A 125 -9.71 -16.40 -5.16
CA GLY A 125 -11.01 -16.77 -5.72
C GLY A 125 -11.06 -18.26 -5.92
N ASN A 126 -12.11 -18.78 -6.55
CA ASN A 126 -12.10 -20.16 -7.03
C ASN A 126 -11.15 -20.30 -8.24
N ALA A 127 -10.83 -21.54 -8.63
CA ALA A 127 -9.85 -21.82 -9.68
C ALA A 127 -10.21 -21.17 -11.03
N GLU A 128 -11.48 -21.15 -11.39
CA GLU A 128 -11.99 -20.56 -12.63
C GLU A 128 -11.84 -19.04 -12.64
N GLU A 129 -12.25 -18.36 -11.56
CA GLU A 129 -12.08 -16.92 -11.40
C GLU A 129 -10.60 -16.50 -11.41
N MET A 130 -9.73 -17.30 -10.77
CA MET A 130 -8.29 -17.01 -10.74
C MET A 130 -7.67 -17.16 -12.14
N LEU A 131 -8.09 -18.15 -12.92
CA LEU A 131 -7.65 -18.35 -14.29
C LEU A 131 -8.08 -17.18 -15.19
N GLU A 132 -9.35 -16.75 -15.12
CA GLU A 132 -9.89 -15.63 -15.87
C GLU A 132 -9.14 -14.32 -15.54
N ARG A 133 -8.96 -14.01 -14.24
CA ARG A 133 -8.21 -12.85 -13.78
C ARG A 133 -6.78 -12.83 -14.31
N MET A 134 -6.16 -14.01 -14.38
CA MET A 134 -4.81 -14.17 -14.87
C MET A 134 -4.73 -13.95 -16.38
N GLU A 135 -5.62 -14.53 -17.15
CA GLU A 135 -5.70 -14.30 -18.60
C GLU A 135 -5.95 -12.83 -18.92
N THR A 136 -6.78 -12.16 -18.12
CA THR A 136 -7.00 -10.71 -18.21
C THR A 136 -5.70 -9.92 -18.00
N LYS A 137 -4.89 -10.28 -16.98
CA LYS A 137 -3.60 -9.60 -16.74
C LYS A 137 -2.59 -9.85 -17.89
N LEU A 138 -2.49 -11.09 -18.35
CA LEU A 138 -1.58 -11.44 -19.45
C LEU A 138 -2.00 -10.76 -20.77
N SER A 139 -3.30 -10.70 -21.07
CA SER A 139 -3.84 -9.97 -22.22
C SER A 139 -3.59 -8.47 -22.13
N ALA A 140 -3.57 -7.91 -20.92
CA ALA A 140 -3.20 -6.50 -20.66
C ALA A 140 -1.67 -6.24 -20.77
N GLY A 141 -0.86 -7.27 -21.09
CA GLY A 141 0.58 -7.13 -21.35
C GLY A 141 1.49 -7.35 -20.14
N TYR A 142 0.96 -7.77 -18.98
CA TYR A 142 1.80 -8.12 -17.83
C TYR A 142 2.67 -9.35 -18.16
N ARG A 143 3.96 -9.26 -17.85
CA ARG A 143 4.93 -10.35 -18.02
C ARG A 143 5.31 -11.02 -16.69
N CYS A 144 4.86 -10.48 -15.59
CA CYS A 144 4.97 -11.05 -14.26
C CYS A 144 3.58 -11.04 -13.61
N VAL A 145 3.14 -12.19 -13.11
CA VAL A 145 1.85 -12.33 -12.43
C VAL A 145 2.07 -12.89 -11.03
N LYS A 146 1.59 -12.14 -10.03
CA LYS A 146 1.59 -12.56 -8.63
C LYS A 146 0.24 -13.20 -8.31
N ILE A 147 0.26 -14.44 -7.84
CA ILE A 147 -0.92 -15.24 -7.51
C ILE A 147 -0.96 -15.45 -6.01
N LYS A 148 -2.07 -15.07 -5.39
CA LYS A 148 -2.36 -15.42 -4.00
C LYS A 148 -2.74 -16.89 -3.92
N ILE A 149 -2.00 -17.68 -3.12
CA ILE A 149 -2.22 -19.10 -2.91
C ILE A 149 -2.64 -19.39 -1.47
N GLY A 150 -3.11 -20.62 -1.21
CA GLY A 150 -3.51 -21.08 0.13
C GLY A 150 -4.98 -20.82 0.47
N ALA A 151 -5.81 -20.39 -0.50
CA ALA A 151 -7.23 -20.16 -0.30
C ALA A 151 -8.12 -21.32 -0.77
N ILE A 152 -7.63 -22.15 -1.67
CA ILE A 152 -8.32 -23.32 -2.24
C ILE A 152 -7.48 -24.58 -2.03
N ASP A 153 -8.02 -25.75 -2.40
CA ASP A 153 -7.29 -27.00 -2.31
C ASP A 153 -5.97 -26.97 -3.09
N PHE A 154 -4.90 -27.48 -2.50
CA PHE A 154 -3.55 -27.46 -3.08
C PHE A 154 -3.48 -28.14 -4.47
N ALA A 155 -4.22 -29.23 -4.67
CA ALA A 155 -4.26 -29.91 -5.98
C ALA A 155 -4.90 -29.03 -7.05
N ALA A 156 -5.92 -28.25 -6.69
CA ALA A 156 -6.54 -27.27 -7.60
C ALA A 156 -5.58 -26.13 -7.94
N GLU A 157 -4.83 -25.61 -6.95
CA GLU A 157 -3.80 -24.60 -7.18
C GLU A 157 -2.67 -25.12 -8.08
N LEU A 158 -2.19 -26.32 -7.82
CA LEU A 158 -1.17 -26.94 -8.65
C LEU A 158 -1.63 -27.15 -10.10
N ASN A 159 -2.87 -27.61 -10.30
CA ASN A 159 -3.46 -27.76 -11.62
C ASN A 159 -3.56 -26.40 -12.36
N LEU A 160 -3.96 -25.35 -11.66
CA LEU A 160 -3.98 -23.99 -12.21
C LEU A 160 -2.60 -23.57 -12.73
N LEU A 161 -1.55 -23.78 -11.92
CA LEU A 161 -0.17 -23.47 -12.32
C LEU A 161 0.31 -24.32 -13.51
N GLN A 162 -0.11 -25.59 -13.58
CA GLN A 162 0.20 -26.49 -14.70
C GLN A 162 -0.45 -26.01 -16.01
N ILE A 163 -1.74 -25.65 -15.98
CA ILE A 163 -2.47 -25.07 -17.12
C ILE A 163 -1.73 -23.85 -17.66
N LEU A 164 -1.30 -22.97 -16.76
CA LEU A 164 -0.53 -21.79 -17.15
C LEU A 164 0.79 -22.11 -17.80
N ARG A 165 1.54 -23.05 -17.22
CA ARG A 165 2.85 -23.45 -17.74
C ARG A 165 2.78 -24.21 -19.07
N GLN A 166 1.64 -24.84 -19.36
CA GLN A 166 1.37 -25.39 -20.70
C GLN A 166 1.14 -24.28 -21.74
N LYS A 167 0.52 -23.17 -21.33
CA LYS A 167 0.18 -22.05 -22.24
C LYS A 167 1.31 -21.02 -22.36
N TYR A 168 2.07 -20.78 -21.27
CA TYR A 168 3.12 -19.78 -21.20
C TYR A 168 4.41 -20.36 -20.62
N SER A 169 5.50 -20.25 -21.36
CA SER A 169 6.82 -20.67 -20.88
C SER A 169 7.34 -19.77 -19.75
N LYS A 170 8.37 -20.24 -19.04
CA LYS A 170 9.05 -19.43 -18.00
C LYS A 170 9.72 -18.18 -18.58
N ALA A 171 10.10 -18.19 -19.83
CA ALA A 171 10.73 -17.04 -20.51
C ALA A 171 9.69 -15.96 -20.86
N GLU A 172 8.43 -16.35 -21.09
CA GLU A 172 7.36 -15.43 -21.46
C GLU A 172 6.70 -14.78 -20.24
N VAL A 173 6.48 -15.57 -19.18
CA VAL A 173 5.75 -15.12 -17.99
C VAL A 173 6.43 -15.60 -16.71
N GLU A 174 6.83 -14.64 -15.86
CA GLU A 174 7.23 -14.89 -14.48
C GLU A 174 5.99 -15.10 -13.61
N LEU A 175 5.96 -16.17 -12.80
CA LEU A 175 4.93 -16.41 -11.79
C LEU A 175 5.53 -16.19 -10.40
N ARG A 176 4.87 -15.39 -9.59
CA ARG A 176 5.14 -15.19 -8.16
C ARG A 176 3.99 -15.76 -7.36
N LEU A 177 4.31 -16.58 -6.37
CA LEU A 177 3.33 -17.20 -5.46
C LEU A 177 3.46 -16.55 -4.09
N ASP A 178 2.32 -16.16 -3.48
CA ASP A 178 2.25 -15.40 -2.23
C ASP A 178 1.07 -15.88 -1.36
#